data_aa69c9fc604e996e4126a8b16fe12fc5
#
_entry.id   aa69c9fc604e996e4126a8b16fe12fc5
#
_cell.length_a   1.000
_cell.length_b   1.000
_cell.length_c   1.000
_cell.angle_alpha   90.00
_cell.angle_beta   90.00
_cell.angle_gamma   90.00
#
_symmetry.space_group_name_H-M   'P 1'
#
loop_
_entity.id
_entity.type
_entity.pdbx_description
1 polymer ?
#
loop_
_entity_poly.entity_id
_entity_poly.type
_entity_poly.pdbx_seq_one_letter_code
_entity_poly.pdbx_strand_id
1 'polypeptide(L)'
;MKELMLILIFNISILLAVENENSEYQFTLYPEFVGLGAMPSISLEYNFNNYALRVGIGRYDQETTTYPVAIYRVFGKNRNRVELGTGLFIADGGTVNWGIAVVGAIHWRKESESRQMFRRVGINLGTYYGFPLIIPTLGWGIKF
;
A
#
# COMPACT_ATOMS: atom_id res chain seq x y z
N MET A 1 11.71 1.07 19.55
CA MET A 1 12.52 0.06 18.84
C MET A 1 11.96 -1.36 18.98
N LYS A 2 11.63 -1.84 20.20
CA LYS A 2 11.09 -3.22 20.39
C LYS A 2 9.75 -3.46 19.65
N GLU A 3 8.86 -2.49 19.67
CA GLU A 3 7.56 -2.59 18.97
C GLU A 3 7.72 -2.58 17.44
N LEU A 4 8.65 -1.80 16.92
CA LEU A 4 8.98 -1.80 15.50
C LEU A 4 9.56 -3.14 15.03
N MET A 5 10.42 -3.75 15.86
CA MET A 5 10.95 -5.10 15.61
C MET A 5 9.83 -6.17 15.63
N LEU A 6 8.89 -6.08 16.56
CA LEU A 6 7.75 -7.01 16.63
C LEU A 6 6.85 -6.90 15.40
N ILE A 7 6.54 -5.70 14.95
CA ILE A 7 5.78 -5.46 13.72
C ILE A 7 6.54 -6.01 12.51
N LEU A 8 7.85 -5.78 12.44
CA LEU A 8 8.70 -6.28 11.35
C LEU A 8 8.76 -7.82 11.35
N ILE A 9 8.95 -8.45 12.51
CA ILE A 9 9.00 -9.91 12.67
C ILE A 9 7.63 -10.54 12.35
N PHE A 10 6.54 -9.95 12.81
CA PHE A 10 5.19 -10.42 12.49
C PHE A 10 4.91 -10.36 10.97
N ASN A 11 5.35 -9.30 10.30
CA ASN A 11 5.20 -9.17 8.85
C ASN A 11 6.11 -10.12 8.07
N ILE A 12 7.34 -10.36 8.52
CA ILE A 12 8.23 -11.37 7.92
C ILE A 12 7.66 -12.78 8.09
N SER A 13 7.05 -13.10 9.23
CA SER A 13 6.41 -14.40 9.48
C SER A 13 5.22 -14.64 8.55
N ILE A 14 4.45 -13.60 8.24
CA ILE A 14 3.35 -13.66 7.25
C ILE A 14 3.92 -13.89 5.84
N LEU A 15 5.07 -13.29 5.52
CA LEU A 15 5.75 -13.45 4.23
C LEU A 15 6.28 -14.89 4.00
N LEU A 16 6.77 -15.54 5.04
CA LEU A 16 7.38 -16.88 4.95
C LEU A 16 6.36 -18.03 4.93
N ALA A 17 5.08 -17.78 5.23
CA ALA A 17 4.04 -18.81 5.31
C ALA A 17 3.33 -19.08 3.96
N VAL A 18 4.04 -19.02 2.82
CA VAL A 18 3.42 -19.13 1.50
C VAL A 18 3.79 -20.39 0.77
N GLU A 19 2.78 -21.22 0.51
CA GLU A 19 2.84 -22.29 -0.48
C GLU A 19 2.65 -21.77 -1.91
N ASN A 20 3.44 -22.33 -2.82
CA ASN A 20 3.49 -22.04 -4.25
C ASN A 20 2.18 -22.37 -4.95
N GLU A 21 1.45 -21.37 -5.40
CA GLU A 21 0.49 -21.54 -6.51
C GLU A 21 0.87 -20.59 -7.64
N ASN A 22 0.82 -21.08 -8.89
CA ASN A 22 1.19 -20.45 -10.15
C ASN A 22 1.02 -18.93 -10.19
N SER A 23 2.12 -18.22 -10.14
CA SER A 23 2.13 -16.76 -10.13
C SER A 23 2.20 -16.20 -11.54
N GLU A 24 1.12 -15.60 -12.01
CA GLU A 24 1.21 -14.62 -13.07
C GLU A 24 1.80 -13.33 -12.48
N TYR A 25 3.01 -12.99 -12.88
CA TYR A 25 3.63 -11.70 -12.53
C TYR A 25 2.90 -10.60 -13.29
N GLN A 26 2.29 -9.68 -12.57
CA GLN A 26 1.58 -8.57 -13.19
C GLN A 26 2.03 -7.26 -12.56
N PHE A 27 2.38 -6.32 -13.41
CA PHE A 27 2.56 -4.94 -13.01
C PHE A 27 1.22 -4.20 -13.06
N THR A 28 1.06 -3.25 -12.17
CA THR A 28 -0.12 -2.41 -12.13
C THR A 28 0.30 -0.96 -11.93
N LEU A 29 -0.16 -0.08 -12.79
CA LEU A 29 -0.11 1.37 -12.55
C LEU A 29 -1.35 1.76 -11.75
N TYR A 30 -1.14 2.50 -10.66
CA TYR A 30 -2.17 2.75 -9.69
C TYR A 30 -2.18 4.23 -9.25
N PRO A 31 -3.01 5.09 -9.90
CA PRO A 31 -3.28 6.42 -9.39
C PRO A 31 -4.21 6.37 -8.16
N GLU A 32 -3.86 7.13 -7.15
CA GLU A 32 -4.67 7.35 -5.94
C GLU A 32 -5.06 8.81 -5.86
N PHE A 33 -6.33 9.08 -5.56
CA PHE A 33 -6.79 10.44 -5.22
C PHE A 33 -6.52 10.73 -3.77
N VAL A 34 -6.71 9.72 -2.93
CA VAL A 34 -6.36 9.69 -1.52
C VAL A 34 -5.75 8.33 -1.23
N GLY A 35 -4.68 8.28 -0.50
CA GLY A 35 -4.05 7.02 -0.16
C GLY A 35 -2.72 7.15 0.54
N LEU A 36 -1.95 6.07 0.52
CA LEU A 36 -0.68 6.01 1.24
C LEU A 36 0.32 7.08 0.74
N GLY A 37 0.25 7.46 -0.54
CA GLY A 37 1.08 8.52 -1.10
C GLY A 37 0.58 9.95 -0.84
N ALA A 38 -0.46 10.12 -0.02
CA ALA A 38 -1.22 11.36 0.14
C ALA A 38 -2.03 11.73 -1.12
N MET A 39 -2.29 12.97 -1.41
CA MET A 39 -3.19 13.41 -2.48
C MET A 39 -2.54 14.41 -3.42
N PRO A 40 -2.54 14.20 -4.72
CA PRO A 40 -2.69 12.94 -5.46
C PRO A 40 -1.39 12.13 -5.47
N SER A 41 -1.47 10.84 -5.78
CA SER A 41 -0.29 10.00 -5.93
C SER A 41 -0.39 9.02 -7.08
N ILE A 42 0.76 8.54 -7.54
CA ILE A 42 0.88 7.46 -8.53
C ILE A 42 1.79 6.40 -7.94
N SER A 43 1.33 5.15 -8.00
CA SER A 43 2.08 4.00 -7.51
C SER A 43 2.22 2.95 -8.59
N LEU A 44 3.36 2.28 -8.60
CA LEU A 44 3.59 1.03 -9.32
C LEU A 44 3.43 -0.13 -8.34
N GLU A 45 2.64 -1.11 -8.71
CA GLU A 45 2.40 -2.31 -7.93
C GLU A 45 2.87 -3.54 -8.71
N TYR A 46 3.66 -4.37 -8.06
CA TYR A 46 4.10 -5.66 -8.56
C TYR A 46 3.38 -6.76 -7.81
N ASN A 47 2.59 -7.54 -8.53
CA ASN A 47 1.80 -8.64 -7.96
C ASN A 47 2.54 -9.96 -8.16
N PHE A 48 2.72 -10.73 -7.10
CA PHE A 48 3.34 -12.05 -7.13
C PHE A 48 2.64 -12.98 -6.15
N ASN A 49 2.20 -14.11 -6.61
CA ASN A 49 1.38 -15.02 -5.81
C ASN A 49 0.17 -14.28 -5.19
N ASN A 50 0.06 -14.34 -3.86
CA ASN A 50 -0.96 -13.63 -3.09
C ASN A 50 -0.43 -12.34 -2.44
N TYR A 51 0.63 -11.76 -2.99
CA TYR A 51 1.24 -10.52 -2.48
C TYR A 51 1.26 -9.45 -3.54
N ALA A 52 1.28 -8.21 -3.07
CA ALA A 52 1.49 -7.03 -3.89
C ALA A 52 2.52 -6.12 -3.21
N LEU A 53 3.62 -5.85 -3.91
CA LEU A 53 4.60 -4.84 -3.52
C LEU A 53 4.28 -3.55 -4.24
N ARG A 54 4.15 -2.45 -3.51
CA ARG A 54 3.82 -1.14 -4.07
C ARG A 54 4.89 -0.14 -3.71
N VAL A 55 5.29 0.65 -4.70
CA VAL A 55 6.12 1.84 -4.55
C VAL A 55 5.47 2.99 -5.30
N GLY A 56 5.60 4.20 -4.79
CA GLY A 56 4.92 5.33 -5.42
C GLY A 56 5.55 6.68 -5.10
N ILE A 57 4.96 7.69 -5.69
CA ILE A 57 5.25 9.09 -5.45
C ILE A 57 3.95 9.87 -5.37
N GLY A 58 3.86 10.79 -4.43
CA GLY A 58 2.69 11.64 -4.26
C GLY A 58 3.05 13.00 -3.69
N ARG A 59 2.02 13.80 -3.42
CA ARG A 59 2.16 15.08 -2.75
C ARG A 59 1.23 15.16 -1.56
N TYR A 60 1.74 15.63 -0.44
CA TYR A 60 0.94 15.92 0.73
C TYR A 60 0.41 17.36 0.68
N ASP A 61 1.25 18.30 0.28
CA ASP A 61 0.95 19.71 0.03
C ASP A 61 1.80 20.22 -1.14
N GLN A 62 1.86 21.53 -1.34
CA GLN A 62 2.60 22.13 -2.47
C GLN A 62 4.12 21.91 -2.36
N GLU A 63 4.64 21.75 -1.15
CA GLU A 63 6.08 21.68 -0.87
C GLU A 63 6.55 20.29 -0.44
N THR A 64 5.63 19.43 0.02
CA THR A 64 5.96 18.11 0.57
C THR A 64 5.70 16.99 -0.44
N THR A 65 6.77 16.31 -0.85
CA THR A 65 6.70 15.10 -1.68
C THR A 65 6.69 13.86 -0.78
N THR A 66 5.95 12.85 -1.20
CA THR A 66 5.81 11.60 -0.45
C THR A 66 6.22 10.40 -1.29
N TYR A 67 6.84 9.43 -0.63
CA TYR A 67 7.32 8.18 -1.23
C TYR A 67 6.75 7.00 -0.45
N PRO A 68 5.57 6.49 -0.83
CA PRO A 68 5.01 5.31 -0.20
C PRO A 68 5.72 4.04 -0.68
N VAL A 69 6.01 3.15 0.25
CA VAL A 69 6.47 1.79 -0.02
C VAL A 69 5.66 0.85 0.85
N ALA A 70 4.98 -0.13 0.25
CA ALA A 70 4.13 -1.02 1.01
C ALA A 70 4.09 -2.44 0.43
N ILE A 71 3.86 -3.41 1.30
CA ILE A 71 3.60 -4.79 0.93
C ILE A 71 2.23 -5.21 1.47
N TYR A 72 1.47 -5.89 0.64
CA TYR A 72 0.13 -6.35 0.95
C TYR A 72 0.04 -7.85 0.70
N ARG A 73 -0.71 -8.53 1.55
CA ARG A 73 -1.23 -9.86 1.27
C ARG A 73 -2.65 -9.72 0.74
N VAL A 74 -2.93 -10.39 -0.37
CA VAL A 74 -4.21 -10.33 -1.08
C VAL A 74 -5.00 -11.60 -0.78
N PHE A 75 -6.22 -11.45 -0.28
CA PHE A 75 -7.13 -12.53 0.05
C PHE A 75 -8.33 -12.50 -0.87
N GLY A 76 -8.87 -13.68 -1.22
CA GLY A 76 -10.04 -13.84 -2.07
C GLY A 76 -9.70 -14.34 -3.47
N LYS A 77 -10.59 -15.18 -4.00
CA LYS A 77 -10.42 -15.84 -5.31
C LYS A 77 -11.24 -15.19 -6.43
N ASN A 78 -12.19 -14.34 -6.07
CA ASN A 78 -13.12 -13.72 -7.02
C ASN A 78 -12.69 -12.27 -7.32
N ARG A 79 -13.58 -11.52 -7.97
CA ARG A 79 -13.40 -10.10 -8.29
C ARG A 79 -13.27 -9.21 -7.04
N ASN A 80 -13.81 -9.65 -5.91
CA ASN A 80 -13.73 -8.93 -4.63
C ASN A 80 -12.58 -9.52 -3.82
N ARG A 81 -11.60 -8.71 -3.52
CA ARG A 81 -10.41 -9.09 -2.77
C ARG A 81 -10.23 -8.17 -1.58
N VAL A 82 -9.65 -8.70 -0.52
CA VAL A 82 -9.23 -7.93 0.65
C VAL A 82 -7.71 -7.95 0.67
N GLU A 83 -7.12 -6.78 0.89
CA GLU A 83 -5.68 -6.61 1.01
C GLU A 83 -5.37 -6.18 2.43
N LEU A 84 -4.49 -6.91 3.09
CA LEU A 84 -3.93 -6.55 4.39
C LEU A 84 -2.44 -6.34 4.20
N GLY A 85 -1.93 -5.23 4.70
CA GLY A 85 -0.53 -4.91 4.48
C GLY A 85 0.05 -3.95 5.48
N THR A 86 1.31 -3.66 5.25
CA THR A 86 2.08 -2.66 5.98
C THR A 86 2.98 -1.91 5.02
N GLY A 87 3.36 -0.71 5.40
CA GLY A 87 4.22 0.11 4.58
C GLY A 87 4.91 1.22 5.34
N LEU A 88 5.76 1.90 4.61
CA LEU A 88 6.41 3.13 5.02
C LEU A 88 5.83 4.28 4.21
N PHE A 89 5.52 5.35 4.90
CA PHE A 89 5.19 6.63 4.33
C PHE A 89 6.37 7.57 4.62
N ILE A 90 7.09 7.90 3.58
CA ILE A 90 8.27 8.77 3.66
C ILE A 90 7.85 10.12 3.09
N ALA A 91 8.04 11.20 3.85
CA ALA A 91 7.74 12.56 3.43
C ALA A 91 8.99 13.41 3.43
N ASP A 92 9.15 14.23 2.39
CA ASP A 92 10.29 15.14 2.22
C ASP A 92 9.84 16.51 1.69
N GLY A 93 10.36 17.57 2.29
CA GLY A 93 10.09 18.94 1.91
C GLY A 93 9.09 19.68 2.81
N GLY A 94 8.87 20.96 2.52
CA GLY A 94 7.98 21.84 3.26
C GLY A 94 8.39 22.02 4.72
N THR A 95 7.41 21.92 5.60
CA THR A 95 7.62 21.97 7.06
C THR A 95 8.10 20.64 7.63
N VAL A 96 8.13 19.58 6.82
CA VAL A 96 8.50 18.21 7.21
C VAL A 96 9.89 17.89 6.68
N ASN A 97 10.92 18.11 7.47
CA ASN A 97 12.26 17.62 7.14
C ASN A 97 12.31 16.11 7.38
N TRP A 98 12.19 15.29 6.33
CA TRP A 98 12.32 13.83 6.35
C TRP A 98 11.51 13.15 7.47
N GLY A 99 10.24 12.98 7.23
CA GLY A 99 9.37 12.21 8.12
C GLY A 99 9.17 10.78 7.61
N ILE A 100 9.22 9.80 8.53
CA ILE A 100 8.90 8.41 8.23
C ILE A 100 7.79 7.96 9.15
N ALA A 101 6.71 7.45 8.58
CA ALA A 101 5.63 6.80 9.31
C ALA A 101 5.53 5.33 8.90
N VAL A 102 5.33 4.44 9.87
CA VAL A 102 4.96 3.05 9.63
C VAL A 102 3.45 2.96 9.65
N VAL A 103 2.86 2.33 8.66
CA VAL A 103 1.41 2.20 8.53
C VAL A 103 1.02 0.75 8.31
N GLY A 104 -0.08 0.33 8.93
CA GLY A 104 -0.83 -0.86 8.59
C GLY A 104 -1.98 -0.48 7.66
N ALA A 105 -2.39 -1.37 6.79
CA ALA A 105 -3.42 -1.09 5.79
C ALA A 105 -4.43 -2.23 5.68
N ILE A 106 -5.68 -1.86 5.53
CA ILE A 106 -6.75 -2.75 5.11
C ILE A 106 -7.49 -2.12 3.94
N HIS A 107 -7.50 -2.82 2.82
CA HIS A 107 -8.14 -2.34 1.61
C HIS A 107 -9.11 -3.40 1.07
N TRP A 108 -10.18 -2.93 0.48
CA TRP A 108 -11.06 -3.72 -0.35
C TRP A 108 -10.80 -3.35 -1.82
N ARG A 109 -10.57 -4.37 -2.64
CA ARG A 109 -10.27 -4.26 -4.06
C ARG A 109 -11.36 -4.97 -4.86
N LYS A 110 -11.95 -4.29 -5.82
CA LYS A 110 -12.91 -4.86 -6.76
C LYS A 110 -12.36 -4.80 -8.17
N GLU A 111 -12.17 -5.96 -8.78
CA GLU A 111 -11.68 -6.08 -10.16
C GLU A 111 -12.82 -5.97 -11.19
N SER A 112 -12.50 -5.43 -12.37
CA SER A 112 -13.40 -5.41 -13.51
C SER A 112 -13.62 -6.83 -14.06
N GLU A 113 -14.56 -6.99 -15.00
CA GLU A 113 -14.81 -8.28 -15.68
C GLU A 113 -13.60 -8.78 -16.44
N SER A 114 -12.91 -7.90 -17.13
CA SER A 114 -11.66 -8.22 -17.83
C SER A 114 -10.48 -8.47 -16.92
N ARG A 115 -10.62 -8.21 -15.61
CA ARG A 115 -9.53 -8.25 -14.60
C ARG A 115 -8.34 -7.33 -14.89
N GLN A 116 -8.42 -6.50 -15.92
CA GLN A 116 -7.37 -5.53 -16.27
C GLN A 116 -7.43 -4.28 -15.43
N MET A 117 -8.63 -3.93 -14.94
CA MET A 117 -8.82 -2.76 -14.08
C MET A 117 -9.36 -3.18 -12.72
N PHE A 118 -9.06 -2.39 -11.71
CA PHE A 118 -9.68 -2.53 -10.40
C PHE A 118 -9.90 -1.19 -9.72
N ARG A 119 -10.82 -1.18 -8.78
CA ARG A 119 -11.03 -0.09 -7.82
C ARG A 119 -10.57 -0.56 -6.45
N ARG A 120 -10.03 0.36 -5.68
CA ARG A 120 -9.57 0.10 -4.32
C ARG A 120 -10.12 1.17 -3.38
N VAL A 121 -10.62 0.72 -2.24
CA VAL A 121 -11.05 1.59 -1.14
C VAL A 121 -10.56 0.95 0.16
N GLY A 122 -10.15 1.78 1.12
CA GLY A 122 -9.67 1.26 2.40
C GLY A 122 -9.14 2.33 3.32
N ILE A 123 -8.38 1.88 4.31
CA ILE A 123 -7.82 2.73 5.36
C ILE A 123 -6.38 2.28 5.62
N ASN A 124 -5.49 3.26 5.74
CA ASN A 124 -4.16 3.08 6.28
C ASN A 124 -4.14 3.68 7.70
N LEU A 125 -3.61 2.93 8.64
CA LEU A 125 -3.51 3.30 10.05
C LEU A 125 -2.06 3.26 10.47
N GLY A 126 -1.58 4.30 11.11
CA GLY A 126 -0.20 4.37 11.57
C GLY A 126 0.02 5.43 12.62
N THR A 127 1.27 5.72 12.87
CA THR A 127 1.68 6.79 13.77
C THR A 127 2.77 7.65 13.11
N TYR A 128 2.66 8.95 13.29
CA TYR A 128 3.64 9.90 12.85
C TYR A 128 4.03 10.79 14.03
N TYR A 129 5.27 10.72 14.47
CA TYR A 129 5.75 11.39 15.70
C TYR A 129 4.88 11.15 16.95
N GLY A 130 4.34 9.92 17.08
CA GLY A 130 3.47 9.56 18.21
C GLY A 130 2.00 9.97 18.05
N PHE A 131 1.63 10.70 17.01
CA PHE A 131 0.25 11.03 16.69
C PHE A 131 -0.37 9.94 15.80
N PRO A 132 -1.64 9.54 16.05
CA PRO A 132 -2.32 8.59 15.20
C PRO A 132 -2.52 9.18 13.79
N LEU A 133 -2.20 8.38 12.79
CA LEU A 133 -2.37 8.72 11.39
C LEU A 133 -3.45 7.81 10.80
N ILE A 134 -4.51 8.40 10.27
CA ILE A 134 -5.59 7.69 9.58
C ILE A 134 -5.69 8.27 8.18
N ILE A 135 -5.36 7.45 7.17
CA ILE A 135 -5.39 7.86 5.76
C ILE A 135 -6.38 6.97 5.03
N PRO A 136 -7.53 7.50 4.58
CA PRO A 136 -8.41 6.77 3.69
C PRO A 136 -7.68 6.47 2.38
N THR A 137 -8.08 5.42 1.68
CA THR A 137 -7.57 5.08 0.36
C THR A 137 -8.71 5.01 -0.63
N LEU A 138 -8.56 5.72 -1.73
CA LEU A 138 -9.44 5.65 -2.89
C LEU A 138 -8.61 5.76 -4.15
N GLY A 139 -8.68 4.73 -4.98
CA GLY A 139 -7.96 4.74 -6.24
C GLY A 139 -8.37 3.61 -7.16
N TRP A 140 -7.79 3.56 -8.33
CA TRP A 140 -7.97 2.49 -9.28
C TRP A 140 -6.68 2.17 -10.03
N GLY A 141 -6.54 0.92 -10.41
CA GLY A 141 -5.35 0.43 -11.08
C GLY A 141 -5.66 -0.20 -12.42
N ILE A 142 -4.65 -0.16 -13.29
CA ILE A 142 -4.63 -0.83 -14.59
C ILE A 142 -3.47 -1.82 -14.56
N LYS A 143 -3.76 -3.09 -14.85
CA LYS A 143 -2.79 -4.18 -14.93
C LYS A 143 -2.26 -4.33 -16.37
N PHE A 144 -1.01 -4.66 -16.50
CA PHE A 144 -0.33 -4.92 -17.78
C PHE A 144 0.80 -5.94 -17.59
#